data_19c139794ae3cf35c589560c4c033fad
#
_entry.id   19c139794ae3cf35c589560c4c033fad
#
_cell.length_a   1.000
_cell.length_b   1.000
_cell.length_c   1.000
_cell.angle_alpha   90.00
_cell.angle_beta   90.00
_cell.angle_gamma   90.00
#
_symmetry.space_group_name_H-M   'P 1'
#
loop_
_entity.id
_entity.type
_entity.pdbx_description
1 polymer ?
#
loop_
_entity_poly.entity_id
_entity_poly.type
_entity_poly.pdbx_seq_one_letter_code
_entity_poly.pdbx_strand_id
1 'polypeptide(L)'
;LDERIAVPGSHTFVGIQPLVEALCVQLVADEPPWILSIEGIGGIGKTSLAAAVARQCAAEIHFADFGWVSAKPLMLDPGGGALRALERPALTADAMVGELLVQLAPHESAGLLAFPERALAFLRERLKRAPHLVVVDNLETVADLEALLPTLRALAAPTKFLLTSRKRLIDESGIYLYPMPELSEADALALVRREARQRNLPAVADAPDDTLRRIYAAVGGNPLALLLVVGLTHVHGLDLVLRNLRDARGQSVENLYGFVYRQAWEALDEFHREVLLAMPLASPRGESLAFIASICDRPAPPVADALQWLNELNLVTVSGGLHDRRYGIHSLTRSFLQEQVARWM
;
A
#
# COMPACT_ATOMS: atom_id res chain seq x y z
N LEU A 1 -12.61 5.40 -11.97
CA LEU A 1 -12.22 4.91 -10.64
C LEU A 1 -10.84 4.26 -10.69
N ASP A 2 -10.58 3.30 -11.57
CA ASP A 2 -9.31 2.56 -11.62
C ASP A 2 -8.09 3.46 -11.86
N GLU A 3 -8.23 4.55 -12.59
CA GLU A 3 -7.18 5.56 -12.77
C GLU A 3 -6.84 6.31 -11.45
N ARG A 4 -7.78 6.37 -10.50
CA ARG A 4 -7.61 7.04 -9.21
C ARG A 4 -7.03 6.10 -8.15
N ILE A 5 -7.29 4.78 -8.27
CA ILE A 5 -6.82 3.77 -7.33
C ILE A 5 -5.34 3.46 -7.56
N ALA A 6 -4.51 3.71 -6.56
CA ALA A 6 -3.07 3.47 -6.63
C ALA A 6 -2.64 1.99 -6.50
N VAL A 7 -3.58 1.05 -6.58
CA VAL A 7 -3.32 -0.38 -6.39
C VAL A 7 -3.57 -1.15 -7.68
N PRO A 8 -2.62 -1.96 -8.14
CA PRO A 8 -2.81 -2.78 -9.33
C PRO A 8 -4.05 -3.67 -9.22
N GLY A 9 -4.91 -3.65 -10.24
CA GLY A 9 -6.19 -4.36 -10.25
C GLY A 9 -6.11 -5.88 -10.42
N SER A 10 -4.93 -6.46 -10.56
CA SER A 10 -4.74 -7.86 -11.01
C SER A 10 -4.56 -8.88 -9.88
N HIS A 11 -4.43 -8.47 -8.63
CA HIS A 11 -4.30 -9.43 -7.54
C HIS A 11 -5.68 -9.86 -7.05
N THR A 12 -6.13 -11.03 -7.46
CA THR A 12 -7.25 -11.71 -6.80
C THR A 12 -6.82 -12.01 -5.38
N PHE A 13 -7.30 -11.23 -4.44
CA PHE A 13 -6.97 -11.41 -3.03
C PHE A 13 -7.61 -12.68 -2.51
N VAL A 14 -6.86 -13.52 -1.81
CA VAL A 14 -7.37 -14.72 -1.15
C VAL A 14 -8.00 -14.31 0.17
N GLY A 15 -9.20 -14.83 0.48
CA GLY A 15 -9.81 -14.70 1.80
C GLY A 15 -10.41 -13.33 2.16
N ILE A 16 -10.38 -12.31 1.27
CA ILE A 16 -10.89 -10.96 1.63
C ILE A 16 -12.35 -10.71 1.26
N GLN A 17 -13.00 -11.58 0.50
CA GLN A 17 -14.36 -11.32 0.01
C GLN A 17 -15.38 -11.08 1.15
N PRO A 18 -15.38 -11.84 2.26
CA PRO A 18 -16.28 -11.56 3.38
C PRO A 18 -16.02 -10.20 4.04
N LEU A 19 -14.74 -9.74 4.05
CA LEU A 19 -14.36 -8.44 4.60
C LEU A 19 -14.85 -7.30 3.70
N VAL A 20 -14.75 -7.49 2.38
CA VAL A 20 -15.26 -6.53 1.39
C VAL A 20 -16.77 -6.37 1.54
N GLU A 21 -17.50 -7.47 1.60
CA GLU A 21 -18.96 -7.46 1.77
C GLU A 21 -19.39 -6.78 3.08
N ALA A 22 -18.72 -7.10 4.18
CA ALA A 22 -19.01 -6.48 5.48
C ALA A 22 -18.77 -4.96 5.48
N LEU A 23 -17.70 -4.49 4.84
CA LEU A 23 -17.40 -3.05 4.73
C LEU A 23 -18.34 -2.35 3.75
N CYS A 24 -18.71 -2.98 2.62
CA CYS A 24 -19.66 -2.42 1.67
C CYS A 24 -21.03 -2.19 2.33
N VAL A 25 -21.53 -3.14 3.14
CA VAL A 25 -22.79 -2.96 3.87
C VAL A 25 -22.75 -1.70 4.76
N GLN A 26 -21.64 -1.44 5.45
CA GLN A 26 -21.48 -0.25 6.29
C GLN A 26 -21.35 1.05 5.48
N LEU A 27 -20.72 0.98 4.33
CA LEU A 27 -20.46 2.15 3.49
C LEU A 27 -21.71 2.60 2.71
N VAL A 28 -22.54 1.66 2.24
CA VAL A 28 -23.76 2.01 1.49
C VAL A 28 -24.94 2.39 2.40
N ALA A 29 -24.84 2.20 3.71
CA ALA A 29 -25.86 2.62 4.66
C ALA A 29 -25.95 4.15 4.74
N ASP A 30 -27.15 4.72 4.66
CA ASP A 30 -27.42 6.17 4.76
C ASP A 30 -27.40 6.70 6.21
N GLU A 31 -26.63 6.06 7.09
CA GLU A 31 -26.49 6.37 8.50
C GLU A 31 -25.04 6.26 8.98
N PRO A 32 -24.68 6.79 10.17
CA PRO A 32 -23.36 6.58 10.74
C PRO A 32 -23.03 5.09 10.85
N PRO A 33 -21.73 4.73 10.78
CA PRO A 33 -20.56 5.60 10.77
C PRO A 33 -20.27 6.23 9.40
N TRP A 34 -19.89 7.52 9.40
CA TRP A 34 -19.49 8.23 8.18
C TRP A 34 -18.00 8.11 7.87
N ILE A 35 -17.20 7.74 8.88
CA ILE A 35 -15.76 7.53 8.78
C ILE A 35 -15.47 6.12 9.28
N LEU A 36 -14.87 5.30 8.42
CA LEU A 36 -14.43 3.94 8.72
C LEU A 36 -12.91 3.88 8.59
N SER A 37 -12.23 3.19 9.49
CA SER A 37 -10.77 3.00 9.43
C SER A 37 -10.43 1.52 9.42
N ILE A 38 -9.78 1.07 8.36
CA ILE A 38 -9.16 -0.25 8.28
C ILE A 38 -7.80 -0.17 8.98
N GLU A 39 -7.66 -0.91 10.07
CA GLU A 39 -6.47 -0.89 10.90
C GLU A 39 -5.71 -2.21 10.84
N GLY A 40 -4.40 -2.15 10.99
CA GLY A 40 -3.57 -3.34 11.07
C GLY A 40 -2.11 -3.08 10.73
N ILE A 41 -1.28 -4.07 11.02
CA ILE A 41 0.17 -4.00 10.75
C ILE A 41 0.48 -3.76 9.28
N GLY A 42 1.70 -3.32 8.99
CA GLY A 42 2.16 -3.15 7.62
C GLY A 42 2.12 -4.47 6.85
N GLY A 43 1.83 -4.39 5.54
CA GLY A 43 1.81 -5.57 4.67
C GLY A 43 0.61 -6.49 4.81
N ILE A 44 -0.32 -6.22 5.75
CA ILE A 44 -1.51 -7.05 5.98
C ILE A 44 -2.54 -6.98 4.84
N GLY A 45 -2.45 -5.96 3.97
CA GLY A 45 -3.34 -5.81 2.81
C GLY A 45 -4.43 -4.74 2.94
N LYS A 46 -4.32 -3.78 3.87
CA LYS A 46 -5.32 -2.71 4.09
C LYS A 46 -5.67 -1.93 2.83
N THR A 47 -4.65 -1.42 2.13
CA THR A 47 -4.81 -0.69 0.86
C THR A 47 -5.50 -1.55 -0.20
N SER A 48 -5.18 -2.83 -0.23
CA SER A 48 -5.78 -3.80 -1.14
C SER A 48 -7.25 -4.05 -0.83
N LEU A 49 -7.60 -4.17 0.46
CA LEU A 49 -8.98 -4.29 0.91
C LEU A 49 -9.76 -3.01 0.58
N ALA A 50 -9.22 -1.82 0.87
CA ALA A 50 -9.85 -0.55 0.54
C ALA A 50 -10.09 -0.41 -0.98
N ALA A 51 -9.15 -0.85 -1.82
CA ALA A 51 -9.31 -0.84 -3.27
C ALA A 51 -10.40 -1.82 -3.75
N ALA A 52 -10.47 -3.02 -3.17
CA ALA A 52 -11.51 -3.99 -3.48
C ALA A 52 -12.90 -3.48 -3.09
N VAL A 53 -13.02 -2.90 -1.89
CA VAL A 53 -14.25 -2.27 -1.39
C VAL A 53 -14.68 -1.11 -2.31
N ALA A 54 -13.77 -0.21 -2.66
CA ALA A 54 -14.08 0.91 -3.55
C ALA A 54 -14.57 0.44 -4.92
N ARG A 55 -13.97 -0.62 -5.50
CA ARG A 55 -14.43 -1.20 -6.78
C ARG A 55 -15.80 -1.85 -6.66
N GLN A 56 -16.05 -2.59 -5.59
CA GLN A 56 -17.36 -3.20 -5.37
C GLN A 56 -18.45 -2.14 -5.16
N CYS A 57 -18.19 -1.13 -4.32
CA CYS A 57 -19.12 -0.02 -4.11
C CYS A 57 -19.36 0.81 -5.39
N ALA A 58 -18.40 0.86 -6.32
CA ALA A 58 -18.57 1.54 -7.59
C ALA A 58 -19.52 0.81 -8.56
N ALA A 59 -19.66 -0.50 -8.41
CA ALA A 59 -20.63 -1.29 -9.16
C ALA A 59 -22.09 -1.05 -8.66
N GLU A 60 -22.23 -0.58 -7.44
CA GLU A 60 -23.52 -0.20 -6.83
C GLU A 60 -23.76 1.30 -7.06
N ILE A 61 -24.93 1.68 -7.60
CA ILE A 61 -25.27 3.06 -7.96
C ILE A 61 -25.65 3.86 -6.70
N HIS A 62 -24.82 3.81 -5.67
CA HIS A 62 -25.09 4.52 -4.41
C HIS A 62 -24.31 5.83 -4.30
N PHE A 63 -23.07 5.86 -4.78
CA PHE A 63 -22.19 7.02 -4.69
C PHE A 63 -22.19 7.83 -6.00
N ALA A 64 -22.25 9.16 -5.87
CA ALA A 64 -22.21 10.08 -7.00
C ALA A 64 -20.84 10.11 -7.69
N ASP A 65 -19.75 10.02 -6.90
CA ASP A 65 -18.37 9.92 -7.39
C ASP A 65 -17.43 9.38 -6.29
N PHE A 66 -16.17 9.11 -6.67
CA PHE A 66 -15.15 8.48 -5.83
C PHE A 66 -13.90 9.34 -5.77
N GLY A 67 -13.35 9.54 -4.56
CA GLY A 67 -12.04 10.16 -4.34
C GLY A 67 -11.03 9.16 -3.77
N TRP A 68 -9.76 9.26 -4.19
CA TRP A 68 -8.67 8.49 -3.62
C TRP A 68 -7.48 9.39 -3.37
N VAL A 69 -7.12 9.55 -2.09
CA VAL A 69 -5.96 10.33 -1.66
C VAL A 69 -5.04 9.39 -0.88
N SER A 70 -3.74 9.49 -1.12
CA SER A 70 -2.74 8.71 -0.38
C SER A 70 -1.80 9.63 0.38
N ALA A 71 -1.65 9.40 1.69
CA ALA A 71 -0.63 10.08 2.46
C ALA A 71 0.75 9.65 1.96
N LYS A 72 1.51 10.60 1.40
CA LYS A 72 2.84 10.33 0.86
C LYS A 72 3.85 10.32 2.01
N PRO A 73 4.50 9.20 2.34
CA PRO A 73 5.63 9.26 3.24
C PRO A 73 6.79 9.97 2.52
N LEU A 74 7.24 11.11 3.07
CA LEU A 74 8.51 11.79 2.81
C LEU A 74 8.82 12.21 1.37
N MET A 75 8.95 13.50 1.14
CA MET A 75 9.75 14.06 0.05
C MET A 75 11.20 14.14 0.51
N LEU A 76 12.13 13.71 -0.36
CA LEU A 76 13.55 14.07 -0.26
C LEU A 76 13.65 15.61 -0.29
N ASP A 77 14.34 16.18 0.68
CA ASP A 77 14.75 17.59 0.60
C ASP A 77 15.76 17.74 -0.54
N PRO A 78 15.44 18.45 -1.64
CA PRO A 78 16.35 18.61 -2.77
C PRO A 78 17.66 19.32 -2.42
N GLY A 79 17.75 19.91 -1.24
CA GLY A 79 18.86 20.75 -0.83
C GLY A 79 19.85 20.15 0.17
N GLY A 80 19.61 18.94 0.70
CA GLY A 80 20.44 18.44 1.81
C GLY A 80 20.70 16.95 1.92
N GLY A 81 20.18 16.10 1.04
CA GLY A 81 20.49 14.65 1.05
C GLY A 81 20.08 13.87 2.33
N ALA A 82 19.49 14.51 3.31
CA ALA A 82 19.08 13.87 4.55
C ALA A 82 17.58 13.55 4.52
N LEU A 83 17.26 12.27 4.64
CA LEU A 83 15.92 11.79 4.95
C LEU A 83 15.59 12.19 6.39
N ARG A 84 14.92 13.31 6.57
CA ARG A 84 14.33 13.64 7.86
C ARG A 84 12.98 12.95 7.96
N ALA A 85 12.81 12.10 8.97
CA ALA A 85 11.49 11.78 9.48
C ALA A 85 10.82 13.11 9.85
N LEU A 86 9.81 13.51 9.06
CA LEU A 86 9.11 14.77 9.32
C LEU A 86 8.33 14.58 10.62
N GLU A 87 8.59 15.46 11.59
CA GLU A 87 7.67 15.71 12.72
C GLU A 87 6.34 16.33 12.23
N ARG A 88 6.21 16.54 10.92
CA ARG A 88 5.02 17.10 10.27
C ARG A 88 4.20 15.96 9.63
N PRO A 89 2.87 16.08 9.63
CA PRO A 89 2.01 15.10 8.98
C PRO A 89 2.37 14.95 7.49
N ALA A 90 2.39 13.70 7.01
CA ALA A 90 2.72 13.38 5.61
C ALA A 90 1.64 13.92 4.64
N LEU A 91 0.39 14.04 5.12
CA LEU A 91 -0.73 14.63 4.39
C LEU A 91 -1.37 15.74 5.22
N THR A 92 -1.34 16.96 4.70
CA THR A 92 -2.07 18.08 5.30
C THR A 92 -3.52 18.14 4.82
N ALA A 93 -4.40 18.80 5.60
CA ALA A 93 -5.79 18.99 5.20
C ALA A 93 -5.91 19.73 3.86
N ASP A 94 -5.09 20.76 3.63
CA ASP A 94 -5.10 21.53 2.39
C ASP A 94 -4.65 20.68 1.19
N ALA A 95 -3.62 19.85 1.37
CA ALA A 95 -3.18 18.93 0.31
C ALA A 95 -4.25 17.91 -0.03
N MET A 96 -4.91 17.31 0.97
CA MET A 96 -6.03 16.39 0.78
C MET A 96 -7.19 17.06 0.02
N VAL A 97 -7.59 18.26 0.45
CA VAL A 97 -8.65 19.04 -0.21
C VAL A 97 -8.27 19.36 -1.65
N GLY A 98 -7.03 19.77 -1.92
CA GLY A 98 -6.54 20.05 -3.25
C GLY A 98 -6.57 18.82 -4.17
N GLU A 99 -6.12 17.66 -3.70
CA GLU A 99 -6.17 16.41 -4.46
C GLU A 99 -7.62 15.97 -4.75
N LEU A 100 -8.51 16.11 -3.77
CA LEU A 100 -9.94 15.80 -3.96
C LEU A 100 -10.62 16.75 -4.93
N LEU A 101 -10.29 18.04 -4.93
CA LEU A 101 -10.82 19.00 -5.91
C LEU A 101 -10.41 18.63 -7.33
N VAL A 102 -9.14 18.29 -7.55
CA VAL A 102 -8.69 17.86 -8.91
C VAL A 102 -9.45 16.62 -9.39
N GLN A 103 -9.78 15.70 -8.48
CA GLN A 103 -10.48 14.46 -8.83
C GLN A 103 -12.00 14.66 -9.01
N LEU A 104 -12.64 15.39 -8.11
CA LEU A 104 -14.09 15.50 -8.02
C LEU A 104 -14.65 16.74 -8.73
N ALA A 105 -13.83 17.78 -8.93
CA ALA A 105 -14.22 19.03 -9.56
C ALA A 105 -13.08 19.59 -10.46
N PRO A 106 -12.64 18.85 -11.50
CA PRO A 106 -11.47 19.21 -12.29
C PRO A 106 -11.60 20.59 -12.98
N HIS A 107 -12.81 20.98 -13.38
CA HIS A 107 -13.05 22.27 -14.07
C HIS A 107 -12.89 23.48 -13.12
N GLU A 108 -13.25 23.34 -11.85
CA GLU A 108 -13.22 24.38 -10.84
C GLU A 108 -11.89 24.43 -10.07
N SER A 109 -11.13 23.32 -10.10
CA SER A 109 -9.93 23.16 -9.29
C SER A 109 -8.87 24.24 -9.53
N ALA A 110 -8.62 24.60 -10.81
CA ALA A 110 -7.60 25.59 -11.18
C ALA A 110 -7.81 26.95 -10.53
N GLY A 111 -9.07 27.38 -10.35
CA GLY A 111 -9.40 28.66 -9.70
C GLY A 111 -9.44 28.63 -8.18
N LEU A 112 -9.52 27.42 -7.58
CA LEU A 112 -9.70 27.23 -6.14
C LEU A 112 -8.42 26.84 -5.41
N LEU A 113 -7.48 26.16 -6.08
CA LEU A 113 -6.25 25.65 -5.44
C LEU A 113 -5.39 26.74 -4.79
N ALA A 114 -5.45 28.00 -5.29
CA ALA A 114 -4.74 29.13 -4.70
C ALA A 114 -5.39 29.67 -3.40
N PHE A 115 -6.60 29.20 -3.06
CA PHE A 115 -7.39 29.73 -1.95
C PHE A 115 -7.92 28.58 -1.08
N PRO A 116 -7.14 28.05 -0.11
CA PRO A 116 -7.47 26.83 0.66
C PRO A 116 -8.85 26.89 1.34
N GLU A 117 -9.22 28.01 1.95
CA GLU A 117 -10.52 28.17 2.62
C GLU A 117 -11.70 28.09 1.64
N ARG A 118 -11.56 28.68 0.44
CA ARG A 118 -12.58 28.61 -0.61
C ARG A 118 -12.66 27.20 -1.21
N ALA A 119 -11.50 26.56 -1.36
CA ALA A 119 -11.37 25.17 -1.80
C ALA A 119 -12.13 24.23 -0.85
N LEU A 120 -11.90 24.35 0.44
CA LEU A 120 -12.59 23.56 1.46
C LEU A 120 -14.11 23.84 1.47
N ALA A 121 -14.51 25.11 1.41
CA ALA A 121 -15.92 25.48 1.39
C ALA A 121 -16.66 24.92 0.18
N PHE A 122 -16.06 25.00 -1.02
CA PHE A 122 -16.60 24.45 -2.26
C PHE A 122 -16.71 22.92 -2.18
N LEU A 123 -15.64 22.25 -1.75
CA LEU A 123 -15.64 20.80 -1.63
C LEU A 123 -16.69 20.31 -0.63
N ARG A 124 -16.81 21.01 0.52
CA ARG A 124 -17.83 20.72 1.52
C ARG A 124 -19.25 20.80 0.93
N GLU A 125 -19.55 21.86 0.23
CA GLU A 125 -20.86 22.03 -0.41
C GLU A 125 -21.16 20.87 -1.40
N ARG A 126 -20.19 20.52 -2.23
CA ARG A 126 -20.30 19.40 -3.18
C ARG A 126 -20.56 18.08 -2.48
N LEU A 127 -19.75 17.73 -1.49
CA LEU A 127 -19.85 16.47 -0.76
C LEU A 127 -21.10 16.36 0.13
N LYS A 128 -21.73 17.49 0.47
CA LYS A 128 -23.01 17.52 1.19
C LYS A 128 -24.23 17.37 0.30
N ARG A 129 -24.11 17.63 -1.02
CA ARG A 129 -25.23 17.53 -1.97
C ARG A 129 -25.59 16.09 -2.34
N ALA A 130 -24.59 15.22 -2.39
CA ALA A 130 -24.76 13.82 -2.76
C ALA A 130 -23.70 12.95 -2.06
N PRO A 131 -24.00 11.67 -1.78
CA PRO A 131 -23.03 10.77 -1.18
C PRO A 131 -21.86 10.50 -2.14
N HIS A 132 -20.64 10.61 -1.62
CA HIS A 132 -19.40 10.22 -2.28
C HIS A 132 -18.68 9.18 -1.42
N LEU A 133 -17.83 8.36 -2.01
CA LEU A 133 -16.89 7.53 -1.27
C LEU A 133 -15.48 8.08 -1.45
N VAL A 134 -14.86 8.48 -0.35
CA VAL A 134 -13.50 9.00 -0.33
C VAL A 134 -12.60 8.04 0.44
N VAL A 135 -11.57 7.52 -0.22
CA VAL A 135 -10.53 6.72 0.43
C VAL A 135 -9.35 7.61 0.76
N VAL A 136 -8.88 7.56 2.02
CA VAL A 136 -7.64 8.19 2.47
C VAL A 136 -6.70 7.08 2.92
N ASP A 137 -5.76 6.77 2.04
CA ASP A 137 -4.89 5.62 2.18
C ASP A 137 -3.54 5.98 2.83
N ASN A 138 -2.99 5.01 3.57
CA ASN A 138 -1.63 5.05 4.11
C ASN A 138 -1.40 6.10 5.22
N LEU A 139 -2.36 6.29 6.13
CA LEU A 139 -2.17 7.08 7.34
C LEU A 139 -1.26 6.31 8.31
N GLU A 140 0.02 6.69 8.37
CA GLU A 140 1.03 5.93 9.12
C GLU A 140 1.22 6.43 10.55
N THR A 141 0.90 7.70 10.82
CA THR A 141 1.13 8.34 12.11
C THR A 141 -0.17 8.85 12.74
N VAL A 142 -0.19 8.97 14.08
CA VAL A 142 -1.30 9.62 14.80
C VAL A 142 -1.41 11.09 14.39
N ALA A 143 -0.27 11.75 14.16
CA ALA A 143 -0.23 13.15 13.73
C ALA A 143 -0.92 13.37 12.38
N ASP A 144 -0.81 12.42 11.43
CA ASP A 144 -1.51 12.49 10.15
C ASP A 144 -3.02 12.51 10.34
N LEU A 145 -3.53 11.65 11.21
CA LEU A 145 -4.95 11.58 11.48
C LEU A 145 -5.46 12.79 12.26
N GLU A 146 -4.78 13.17 13.34
CA GLU A 146 -5.16 14.33 14.17
C GLU A 146 -5.24 15.60 13.33
N ALA A 147 -4.32 15.76 12.36
CA ALA A 147 -4.32 16.88 11.43
C ALA A 147 -5.51 16.87 10.45
N LEU A 148 -5.96 15.68 10.04
CA LEU A 148 -7.02 15.51 9.05
C LEU A 148 -8.42 15.41 9.65
N LEU A 149 -8.56 14.90 10.87
CA LEU A 149 -9.83 14.53 11.47
C LEU A 149 -10.87 15.65 11.53
N PRO A 150 -10.53 16.91 11.89
CA PRO A 150 -11.48 18.02 11.86
C PRO A 150 -12.06 18.26 10.46
N THR A 151 -11.21 18.18 9.42
CA THR A 151 -11.62 18.34 8.02
C THR A 151 -12.46 17.17 7.54
N LEU A 152 -12.09 15.93 7.86
CA LEU A 152 -12.86 14.74 7.54
C LEU A 152 -14.27 14.82 8.14
N ARG A 153 -14.39 15.20 9.42
CA ARG A 153 -15.70 15.39 10.10
C ARG A 153 -16.53 16.50 9.44
N ALA A 154 -15.90 17.59 9.01
CA ALA A 154 -16.60 18.68 8.34
C ALA A 154 -17.13 18.28 6.96
N LEU A 155 -16.45 17.39 6.26
CA LEU A 155 -16.79 16.90 4.93
C LEU A 155 -17.71 15.67 4.95
N ALA A 156 -17.74 14.91 6.03
CA ALA A 156 -18.53 13.69 6.19
C ALA A 156 -20.04 13.96 6.22
N ALA A 157 -20.86 12.92 5.99
CA ALA A 157 -22.33 12.94 5.94
C ALA A 157 -22.94 13.87 4.83
N PRO A 158 -23.50 13.33 3.76
CA PRO A 158 -23.70 11.90 3.49
C PRO A 158 -22.46 11.19 2.90
N THR A 159 -21.39 11.93 2.63
CA THR A 159 -20.15 11.34 2.11
C THR A 159 -19.50 10.42 3.14
N LYS A 160 -19.08 9.24 2.69
CA LYS A 160 -18.36 8.24 3.47
C LYS A 160 -16.85 8.36 3.26
N PHE A 161 -16.10 8.22 4.34
CA PHE A 161 -14.65 8.17 4.32
C PHE A 161 -14.16 6.79 4.74
N LEU A 162 -13.30 6.18 3.94
CA LEU A 162 -12.62 4.92 4.23
C LEU A 162 -11.13 5.21 4.40
N LEU A 163 -10.64 5.07 5.62
CA LEU A 163 -9.24 5.31 5.96
C LEU A 163 -8.48 3.99 6.02
N THR A 164 -7.19 4.00 5.74
CA THR A 164 -6.30 2.90 6.09
C THR A 164 -5.18 3.40 7.02
N SER A 165 -4.98 2.71 8.15
CA SER A 165 -4.02 3.11 9.17
C SER A 165 -3.19 1.94 9.68
N ARG A 166 -1.92 2.19 10.04
CA ARG A 166 -1.07 1.22 10.74
C ARG A 166 -1.30 1.23 12.25
N LYS A 167 -1.71 2.36 12.79
CA LYS A 167 -1.92 2.53 14.23
C LYS A 167 -3.38 2.35 14.57
N ARG A 168 -3.61 1.78 15.73
CA ARG A 168 -4.93 1.67 16.31
C ARG A 168 -5.37 3.05 16.80
N LEU A 169 -6.47 3.53 16.25
CA LEU A 169 -7.10 4.78 16.66
C LEU A 169 -7.92 4.52 17.91
N ILE A 170 -7.30 4.69 19.07
CA ILE A 170 -7.99 4.48 20.37
C ILE A 170 -8.78 5.75 20.68
N ASP A 171 -10.07 5.62 21.00
CA ASP A 171 -10.98 6.65 21.54
C ASP A 171 -11.40 7.84 20.67
N GLU A 172 -11.31 7.76 19.35
CA GLU A 172 -11.88 8.81 18.50
C GLU A 172 -13.39 8.56 18.25
N SER A 173 -14.26 9.30 18.96
CA SER A 173 -15.70 9.23 18.76
C SER A 173 -16.11 9.53 17.32
N GLY A 174 -16.93 8.68 16.74
CA GLY A 174 -17.46 8.84 15.38
C GLY A 174 -16.64 8.18 14.27
N ILE A 175 -15.58 7.42 14.60
CA ILE A 175 -14.86 6.57 13.66
C ILE A 175 -15.20 5.10 13.97
N TYR A 176 -15.58 4.35 12.94
CA TYR A 176 -15.74 2.90 13.05
C TYR A 176 -14.38 2.23 12.73
N LEU A 177 -13.85 1.52 13.71
CA LEU A 177 -12.56 0.83 13.59
C LEU A 177 -12.79 -0.59 13.10
N TYR A 178 -12.14 -0.92 12.00
CA TYR A 178 -12.18 -2.24 11.39
C TYR A 178 -10.78 -2.89 11.45
N PRO A 179 -10.51 -3.74 12.44
CA PRO A 179 -9.22 -4.41 12.54
C PRO A 179 -9.11 -5.46 11.42
N MET A 180 -8.07 -5.33 10.58
CA MET A 180 -7.82 -6.30 9.52
C MET A 180 -7.11 -7.53 10.09
N PRO A 181 -7.71 -8.73 10.00
CA PRO A 181 -7.09 -9.95 10.48
C PRO A 181 -5.96 -10.40 9.55
N GLU A 182 -5.07 -11.23 10.09
CA GLU A 182 -4.16 -12.02 9.27
C GLU A 182 -4.94 -13.06 8.46
N LEU A 183 -4.35 -13.54 7.36
CA LEU A 183 -4.91 -14.65 6.60
C LEU A 183 -5.01 -15.90 7.48
N SER A 184 -6.09 -16.65 7.30
CA SER A 184 -6.18 -18.00 7.85
C SER A 184 -5.04 -18.88 7.30
N GLU A 185 -4.70 -19.96 7.99
CA GLU A 185 -3.71 -20.93 7.48
C GLU A 185 -4.08 -21.41 6.06
N ALA A 186 -5.34 -21.75 5.83
CA ALA A 186 -5.80 -22.21 4.51
C ALA A 186 -5.60 -21.15 3.42
N ASP A 187 -5.96 -19.90 3.70
CA ASP A 187 -5.78 -18.78 2.76
C ASP A 187 -4.32 -18.45 2.53
N ALA A 188 -3.49 -18.52 3.57
CA ALA A 188 -2.05 -18.30 3.48
C ALA A 188 -1.38 -19.37 2.57
N LEU A 189 -1.71 -20.66 2.76
CA LEU A 189 -1.22 -21.73 1.91
C LEU A 189 -1.69 -21.55 0.46
N ALA A 190 -2.95 -21.17 0.26
CA ALA A 190 -3.49 -20.87 -1.06
C ALA A 190 -2.76 -19.71 -1.74
N LEU A 191 -2.45 -18.64 -0.99
CA LEU A 191 -1.67 -17.50 -1.48
C LEU A 191 -0.27 -17.93 -1.91
N VAL A 192 0.45 -18.66 -1.06
CA VAL A 192 1.80 -19.18 -1.34
C VAL A 192 1.81 -20.03 -2.61
N ARG A 193 0.88 -20.99 -2.74
CA ARG A 193 0.79 -21.85 -3.93
C ARG A 193 0.51 -21.06 -5.19
N ARG A 194 -0.42 -20.11 -5.14
CA ARG A 194 -0.78 -19.26 -6.28
C ARG A 194 0.42 -18.45 -6.73
N GLU A 195 1.09 -17.77 -5.79
CA GLU A 195 2.27 -16.95 -6.08
C GLU A 195 3.39 -17.81 -6.68
N ALA A 196 3.66 -18.96 -6.09
CA ALA A 196 4.68 -19.88 -6.58
C ALA A 196 4.39 -20.38 -8.02
N ARG A 197 3.11 -20.63 -8.36
CA ARG A 197 2.71 -20.98 -9.75
C ARG A 197 2.91 -19.81 -10.70
N GLN A 198 2.51 -18.60 -10.32
CA GLN A 198 2.67 -17.39 -11.13
C GLN A 198 4.14 -17.10 -11.43
N ARG A 199 5.03 -17.46 -10.50
CA ARG A 199 6.49 -17.26 -10.60
C ARG A 199 7.24 -18.48 -11.09
N ASN A 200 6.55 -19.53 -11.55
CA ASN A 200 7.16 -20.76 -12.05
C ASN A 200 8.10 -21.44 -11.03
N LEU A 201 7.66 -21.56 -9.79
CA LEU A 201 8.37 -22.21 -8.68
C LEU A 201 7.71 -23.53 -8.29
N PRO A 202 7.87 -24.60 -9.09
CA PRO A 202 7.17 -25.87 -8.85
C PRO A 202 7.53 -26.50 -7.50
N ALA A 203 8.76 -26.36 -7.03
CA ALA A 203 9.20 -26.86 -5.73
C ALA A 203 8.39 -26.31 -4.54
N VAL A 204 7.85 -25.08 -4.67
CA VAL A 204 6.98 -24.47 -3.67
C VAL A 204 5.51 -24.72 -3.99
N ALA A 205 5.12 -24.60 -5.26
CA ALA A 205 3.73 -24.77 -5.70
C ALA A 205 3.17 -26.16 -5.39
N ASP A 206 4.01 -27.19 -5.55
CA ASP A 206 3.65 -28.61 -5.38
C ASP A 206 4.13 -29.16 -4.03
N ALA A 207 4.69 -28.32 -3.16
CA ALA A 207 5.14 -28.73 -1.84
C ALA A 207 3.96 -29.28 -1.00
N PRO A 208 4.19 -30.30 -0.16
CA PRO A 208 3.18 -30.77 0.80
C PRO A 208 2.71 -29.66 1.73
N ASP A 209 1.45 -29.72 2.18
CA ASP A 209 0.89 -28.75 3.11
C ASP A 209 1.73 -28.59 4.37
N ASP A 210 2.28 -29.69 4.91
CA ASP A 210 3.15 -29.63 6.10
C ASP A 210 4.40 -28.78 5.89
N THR A 211 4.93 -28.75 4.67
CA THR A 211 6.05 -27.88 4.31
C THR A 211 5.62 -26.41 4.26
N LEU A 212 4.48 -26.13 3.64
CA LEU A 212 3.94 -24.76 3.57
C LEU A 212 3.47 -24.26 4.93
N ARG A 213 2.92 -25.12 5.80
CA ARG A 213 2.61 -24.79 7.20
C ARG A 213 3.83 -24.28 7.96
N ARG A 214 5.03 -24.76 7.62
CA ARG A 214 6.28 -24.26 8.23
C ARG A 214 6.56 -22.81 7.85
N ILE A 215 6.18 -22.38 6.63
CA ILE A 215 6.24 -20.98 6.21
C ILE A 215 5.24 -20.17 7.07
N TYR A 216 3.97 -20.58 7.08
CA TYR A 216 2.93 -19.94 7.87
C TYR A 216 3.29 -19.84 9.37
N ALA A 217 3.79 -20.95 9.93
CA ALA A 217 4.24 -20.96 11.32
C ALA A 217 5.43 -20.03 11.61
N ALA A 218 6.22 -19.68 10.59
CA ALA A 218 7.38 -18.78 10.73
C ALA A 218 6.98 -17.29 10.60
N VAL A 219 6.10 -16.95 9.65
CA VAL A 219 5.82 -15.54 9.29
C VAL A 219 4.36 -15.11 9.58
N GLY A 220 3.53 -16.04 10.09
CA GLY A 220 2.10 -15.77 10.29
C GLY A 220 1.32 -15.69 8.98
N GLY A 221 0.10 -15.16 9.08
CA GLY A 221 -0.80 -14.92 7.95
C GLY A 221 -0.63 -13.56 7.28
N ASN A 222 0.54 -12.92 7.40
CA ASN A 222 0.76 -11.64 6.75
C ASN A 222 1.07 -11.83 5.25
N PRO A 223 0.23 -11.32 4.33
CA PRO A 223 0.38 -11.54 2.90
C PRO A 223 1.75 -11.14 2.35
N LEU A 224 2.24 -9.95 2.74
CA LEU A 224 3.53 -9.46 2.22
C LEU A 224 4.69 -10.34 2.68
N ALA A 225 4.71 -10.78 3.94
CA ALA A 225 5.74 -11.68 4.44
C ALA A 225 5.72 -13.01 3.67
N LEU A 226 4.54 -13.56 3.43
CA LEU A 226 4.38 -14.80 2.64
C LEU A 226 4.92 -14.61 1.21
N LEU A 227 4.58 -13.51 0.53
CA LEU A 227 5.07 -13.20 -0.81
C LEU A 227 6.59 -13.03 -0.86
N LEU A 228 7.17 -12.34 0.12
CA LEU A 228 8.63 -12.16 0.21
C LEU A 228 9.34 -13.49 0.43
N VAL A 229 8.79 -14.37 1.27
CA VAL A 229 9.34 -15.73 1.46
C VAL A 229 9.31 -16.53 0.16
N VAL A 230 8.22 -16.45 -0.61
CA VAL A 230 8.16 -17.08 -1.94
C VAL A 230 9.22 -16.48 -2.87
N GLY A 231 9.38 -15.15 -2.88
CA GLY A 231 10.44 -14.49 -3.66
C GLY A 231 11.84 -14.98 -3.30
N LEU A 232 12.16 -15.15 -2.02
CA LEU A 232 13.46 -15.65 -1.57
C LEU A 232 13.77 -17.07 -2.12
N THR A 233 12.76 -17.86 -2.44
CA THR A 233 12.99 -19.21 -3.00
C THR A 233 13.52 -19.22 -4.44
N HIS A 234 13.54 -18.08 -5.13
CA HIS A 234 14.28 -17.94 -6.40
C HIS A 234 15.80 -17.99 -6.20
N VAL A 235 16.26 -17.48 -5.06
CA VAL A 235 17.71 -17.38 -4.76
C VAL A 235 18.19 -18.54 -3.91
N HIS A 236 17.35 -18.95 -2.96
CA HIS A 236 17.68 -20.00 -1.98
C HIS A 236 16.69 -21.12 -2.05
N GLY A 237 17.14 -22.38 -1.95
CA GLY A 237 16.22 -23.51 -1.83
C GLY A 237 15.30 -23.36 -0.62
N LEU A 238 14.05 -23.84 -0.73
CA LEU A 238 13.02 -23.71 0.30
C LEU A 238 13.48 -24.15 1.69
N ASP A 239 14.26 -25.23 1.80
CA ASP A 239 14.78 -25.71 3.08
C ASP A 239 15.76 -24.74 3.75
N LEU A 240 16.56 -24.01 2.97
CA LEU A 240 17.46 -22.99 3.51
C LEU A 240 16.66 -21.79 4.01
N VAL A 241 15.69 -21.33 3.21
CA VAL A 241 14.79 -20.24 3.61
C VAL A 241 14.08 -20.58 4.92
N LEU A 242 13.54 -21.81 5.04
CA LEU A 242 12.87 -22.28 6.26
C LEU A 242 13.81 -22.42 7.47
N ARG A 243 15.07 -22.77 7.28
CA ARG A 243 16.07 -22.78 8.38
C ARG A 243 16.34 -21.35 8.86
N ASN A 244 16.64 -20.44 7.94
CA ASN A 244 16.91 -19.04 8.25
C ASN A 244 15.74 -18.35 8.98
N LEU A 245 14.50 -18.64 8.57
CA LEU A 245 13.30 -18.12 9.22
C LEU A 245 13.11 -18.67 10.65
N ARG A 246 13.52 -19.93 10.91
CA ARG A 246 13.45 -20.47 12.29
C ARG A 246 14.41 -19.77 13.24
N ASP A 247 15.60 -19.44 12.75
CA ASP A 247 16.61 -18.75 13.55
C ASP A 247 16.19 -17.30 13.90
N ALA A 248 15.30 -16.72 13.07
CA ALA A 248 14.69 -15.42 13.32
C ALA A 248 13.44 -15.47 14.23
N ARG A 249 12.96 -16.64 14.63
CA ARG A 249 11.79 -16.80 15.51
C ARG A 249 12.02 -16.17 16.88
N GLY A 250 10.98 -15.46 17.35
CA GLY A 250 10.99 -14.80 18.66
C GLY A 250 11.28 -13.30 18.60
N GLN A 251 11.51 -12.77 17.42
CA GLN A 251 11.61 -11.33 17.19
C GLN A 251 10.23 -10.72 16.92
N SER A 252 10.09 -9.40 17.09
CA SER A 252 8.87 -8.70 16.70
C SER A 252 8.60 -8.85 15.19
N VAL A 253 7.35 -8.67 14.76
CA VAL A 253 6.97 -8.77 13.33
C VAL A 253 7.82 -7.83 12.47
N GLU A 254 8.16 -6.63 12.99
CA GLU A 254 9.02 -5.65 12.30
C GLU A 254 10.45 -6.18 12.11
N ASN A 255 10.98 -6.89 13.10
CA ASN A 255 12.29 -7.54 13.00
C ASN A 255 12.30 -8.70 12.00
N LEU A 256 11.19 -9.45 11.88
CA LEU A 256 11.03 -10.49 10.88
C LEU A 256 11.04 -9.91 9.46
N TYR A 257 10.34 -8.79 9.23
CA TYR A 257 10.42 -8.08 7.96
C TYR A 257 11.82 -7.60 7.65
N GLY A 258 12.48 -6.95 8.61
CA GLY A 258 13.87 -6.53 8.48
C GLY A 258 14.81 -7.69 8.14
N PHE A 259 14.57 -8.87 8.72
CA PHE A 259 15.32 -10.08 8.41
C PHE A 259 15.06 -10.57 6.97
N VAL A 260 13.80 -10.69 6.56
CA VAL A 260 13.44 -11.16 5.21
C VAL A 260 13.96 -10.21 4.13
N TYR A 261 13.83 -8.89 4.34
CA TYR A 261 14.37 -7.89 3.42
C TYR A 261 15.89 -7.93 3.37
N ARG A 262 16.58 -8.14 4.48
CA ARG A 262 18.04 -8.28 4.53
C ARG A 262 18.52 -9.47 3.73
N GLN A 263 17.86 -10.62 3.87
CA GLN A 263 18.17 -11.82 3.07
C GLN A 263 17.99 -11.56 1.56
N ALA A 264 16.91 -10.90 1.17
CA ALA A 264 16.68 -10.50 -0.20
C ALA A 264 17.75 -9.51 -0.69
N TRP A 265 18.11 -8.51 0.13
CA TRP A 265 19.13 -7.52 -0.18
C TRP A 265 20.52 -8.12 -0.35
N GLU A 266 20.92 -9.04 0.52
CA GLU A 266 22.22 -9.73 0.48
C GLU A 266 22.37 -10.57 -0.80
N ALA A 267 21.26 -11.08 -1.34
CA ALA A 267 21.21 -11.85 -2.57
C ALA A 267 21.32 -10.99 -3.85
N LEU A 268 21.20 -9.66 -3.76
CA LEU A 268 21.29 -8.76 -4.90
C LEU A 268 22.75 -8.37 -5.16
N ASP A 269 23.13 -8.29 -6.45
CA ASP A 269 24.37 -7.63 -6.86
C ASP A 269 24.26 -6.10 -6.75
N GLU A 270 25.36 -5.41 -7.01
CA GLU A 270 25.48 -3.95 -6.87
C GLU A 270 24.47 -3.21 -7.77
N PHE A 271 24.30 -3.67 -9.02
CA PHE A 271 23.40 -3.02 -9.96
C PHE A 271 21.92 -3.16 -9.56
N HIS A 272 21.51 -4.35 -9.14
CA HIS A 272 20.13 -4.54 -8.65
C HIS A 272 19.86 -3.74 -7.37
N ARG A 273 20.86 -3.59 -6.48
CA ARG A 273 20.75 -2.71 -5.30
C ARG A 273 20.60 -1.25 -5.70
N GLU A 274 21.39 -0.76 -6.68
CA GLU A 274 21.30 0.59 -7.22
C GLU A 274 19.88 0.88 -7.73
N VAL A 275 19.33 0.01 -8.57
CA VAL A 275 17.97 0.14 -9.10
C VAL A 275 16.92 0.11 -7.95
N LEU A 276 17.07 -0.79 -6.99
CA LEU A 276 16.15 -0.88 -5.86
C LEU A 276 16.20 0.37 -4.96
N LEU A 277 17.38 0.97 -4.77
CA LEU A 277 17.58 2.22 -4.02
C LEU A 277 16.97 3.45 -4.72
N ALA A 278 16.77 3.41 -6.03
CA ALA A 278 16.07 4.46 -6.76
C ALA A 278 14.54 4.41 -6.55
N MET A 279 14.00 3.23 -6.20
CA MET A 279 12.55 3.03 -6.09
C MET A 279 11.84 3.85 -5.01
N PRO A 280 12.42 4.24 -3.87
CA PRO A 280 11.81 5.18 -2.94
C PRO A 280 11.44 6.54 -3.55
N LEU A 281 12.05 6.94 -4.67
CA LEU A 281 11.74 8.16 -5.40
C LEU A 281 10.52 8.01 -6.33
N ALA A 282 10.12 6.79 -6.63
CA ALA A 282 8.92 6.52 -7.40
C ALA A 282 7.66 6.92 -6.61
N SER A 283 6.64 7.41 -7.32
CA SER A 283 5.34 7.73 -6.71
C SER A 283 4.66 6.46 -6.14
N PRO A 284 3.73 6.59 -5.20
CA PRO A 284 2.94 5.45 -4.71
C PRO A 284 2.15 4.73 -5.81
N ARG A 285 1.84 5.41 -6.91
CA ARG A 285 1.17 4.82 -8.08
C ARG A 285 2.13 4.08 -9.01
N GLY A 286 3.42 4.05 -8.66
CA GLY A 286 4.47 3.54 -9.53
C GLY A 286 4.89 4.54 -10.61
N GLU A 287 6.05 4.29 -11.20
CA GLU A 287 6.64 5.12 -12.24
C GLU A 287 6.99 4.31 -13.48
N SER A 288 7.19 5.02 -14.60
CA SER A 288 7.59 4.39 -15.86
C SER A 288 9.03 3.90 -15.82
N LEU A 289 9.35 2.93 -16.67
CA LEU A 289 10.74 2.48 -16.87
C LEU A 289 11.69 3.65 -17.21
N ALA A 290 11.23 4.55 -18.07
CA ALA A 290 12.05 5.71 -18.50
C ALA A 290 12.39 6.63 -17.32
N PHE A 291 11.44 6.85 -16.40
CA PHE A 291 11.67 7.66 -15.20
C PHE A 291 12.70 6.99 -14.27
N ILE A 292 12.57 5.68 -14.01
CA ILE A 292 13.51 4.96 -13.14
C ILE A 292 14.90 4.90 -13.76
N ALA A 293 15.00 4.63 -15.05
CA ALA A 293 16.26 4.63 -15.78
C ALA A 293 16.97 6.00 -15.72
N SER A 294 16.18 7.10 -15.82
CA SER A 294 16.71 8.47 -15.66
C SER A 294 17.25 8.73 -14.25
N ILE A 295 16.58 8.24 -13.20
CA ILE A 295 17.07 8.40 -11.82
C ILE A 295 18.38 7.62 -11.62
N CYS A 296 18.48 6.41 -12.17
CA CYS A 296 19.67 5.57 -12.06
C CYS A 296 20.83 6.06 -12.96
N ASP A 297 20.60 7.02 -13.84
CA ASP A 297 21.54 7.43 -14.90
C ASP A 297 22.04 6.22 -15.71
N ARG A 298 21.10 5.35 -16.11
CA ARG A 298 21.37 4.09 -16.82
C ARG A 298 20.46 3.92 -18.04
N PRO A 299 20.91 3.18 -19.07
CA PRO A 299 20.05 2.80 -20.19
C PRO A 299 18.83 1.99 -19.74
N ALA A 300 17.69 2.19 -20.40
CA ALA A 300 16.43 1.52 -20.04
C ALA A 300 16.47 -0.03 -20.10
N PRO A 301 17.13 -0.69 -21.10
CA PRO A 301 17.10 -2.15 -21.17
C PRO A 301 17.66 -2.85 -19.92
N PRO A 302 18.88 -2.58 -19.43
CA PRO A 302 19.39 -3.24 -18.22
C PRO A 302 18.55 -2.91 -16.97
N VAL A 303 17.99 -1.69 -16.87
CA VAL A 303 17.07 -1.34 -15.76
C VAL A 303 15.78 -2.16 -15.83
N ALA A 304 15.26 -2.44 -17.04
CA ALA A 304 14.09 -3.30 -17.21
C ALA A 304 14.36 -4.73 -16.72
N ASP A 305 15.52 -5.30 -17.05
CA ASP A 305 15.92 -6.65 -16.61
C ASP A 305 16.06 -6.69 -15.08
N ALA A 306 16.68 -5.67 -14.48
CA ALA A 306 16.79 -5.56 -13.03
C ALA A 306 15.43 -5.42 -12.35
N LEU A 307 14.53 -4.59 -12.88
CA LEU A 307 13.17 -4.44 -12.35
C LEU A 307 12.36 -5.73 -12.48
N GLN A 308 12.55 -6.51 -13.55
CA GLN A 308 11.94 -7.81 -13.69
C GLN A 308 12.43 -8.77 -12.61
N TRP A 309 13.73 -8.86 -12.38
CA TRP A 309 14.29 -9.69 -11.31
C TRP A 309 13.82 -9.26 -9.92
N LEU A 310 13.83 -7.97 -9.63
CA LEU A 310 13.32 -7.42 -8.38
C LEU A 310 11.82 -7.71 -8.18
N ASN A 311 11.05 -7.75 -9.26
CA ASN A 311 9.66 -8.16 -9.22
C ASN A 311 9.51 -9.67 -8.92
N GLU A 312 10.38 -10.54 -9.45
CA GLU A 312 10.40 -11.97 -9.12
C GLU A 312 10.68 -12.21 -7.63
N LEU A 313 11.49 -11.36 -7.02
CA LEU A 313 11.75 -11.38 -5.58
C LEU A 313 10.64 -10.73 -4.73
N ASN A 314 9.57 -10.23 -5.32
CA ASN A 314 8.52 -9.46 -4.63
C ASN A 314 8.99 -8.16 -3.93
N LEU A 315 10.13 -7.63 -4.35
CA LEU A 315 10.65 -6.35 -3.87
C LEU A 315 10.07 -5.17 -4.65
N VAL A 316 9.74 -5.37 -5.91
CA VAL A 316 9.10 -4.41 -6.82
C VAL A 316 7.76 -4.97 -7.28
N THR A 317 6.77 -4.11 -7.42
CA THR A 317 5.47 -4.43 -8.00
C THR A 317 5.35 -3.84 -9.39
N VAL A 318 4.69 -4.57 -10.29
CA VAL A 318 4.42 -4.13 -11.66
C VAL A 318 2.92 -3.96 -11.83
N SER A 319 2.50 -2.84 -12.40
CA SER A 319 1.09 -2.52 -12.69
C SER A 319 0.95 -1.94 -14.09
N GLY A 320 -0.30 -1.73 -14.52
CA GLY A 320 -0.61 -1.19 -15.86
C GLY A 320 -0.66 -2.27 -16.95
N GLY A 321 -0.94 -1.83 -18.18
CA GLY A 321 -1.03 -2.67 -19.37
C GLY A 321 0.30 -2.81 -20.11
N LEU A 322 0.25 -3.44 -21.29
CA LEU A 322 1.44 -3.65 -22.13
C LEU A 322 2.17 -2.36 -22.53
N HIS A 323 1.42 -1.25 -22.66
CA HIS A 323 1.95 0.03 -23.14
C HIS A 323 2.14 1.08 -22.03
N ASP A 324 1.64 0.82 -20.82
CA ASP A 324 1.75 1.73 -19.66
C ASP A 324 2.15 0.93 -18.41
N ARG A 325 3.27 0.22 -18.49
CA ARG A 325 3.85 -0.47 -17.32
C ARG A 325 4.37 0.53 -16.31
N ARG A 326 3.99 0.33 -15.05
CA ARG A 326 4.46 1.10 -13.92
C ARG A 326 5.07 0.18 -12.88
N TYR A 327 6.17 0.65 -12.32
CA TYR A 327 6.96 -0.07 -11.31
C TYR A 327 6.86 0.68 -10.00
N GLY A 328 6.50 -0.01 -8.94
CA GLY A 328 6.36 0.55 -7.61
C GLY A 328 6.96 -0.35 -6.54
N ILE A 329 7.02 0.13 -5.32
CA ILE A 329 7.40 -0.67 -4.15
C ILE A 329 6.36 -0.54 -3.06
N HIS A 330 6.23 -1.59 -2.26
CA HIS A 330 5.38 -1.57 -1.08
C HIS A 330 5.91 -0.59 -0.03
N SER A 331 5.03 0.00 0.79
CA SER A 331 5.41 0.97 1.81
C SER A 331 6.43 0.43 2.80
N LEU A 332 6.35 -0.86 3.19
CA LEU A 332 7.36 -1.50 4.05
C LEU A 332 8.71 -1.65 3.35
N THR A 333 8.74 -2.00 2.07
CA THR A 333 9.97 -2.02 1.28
C THR A 333 10.60 -0.64 1.25
N ARG A 334 9.77 0.38 1.05
CA ARG A 334 10.22 1.79 1.08
C ARG A 334 10.84 2.14 2.43
N SER A 335 10.17 1.84 3.54
CA SER A 335 10.68 2.11 4.90
C SER A 335 12.00 1.39 5.15
N PHE A 336 12.11 0.11 4.78
CA PHE A 336 13.34 -0.65 4.91
C PHE A 336 14.49 0.01 4.12
N LEU A 337 14.26 0.39 2.86
CA LEU A 337 15.28 1.02 2.02
C LEU A 337 15.72 2.38 2.59
N GLN A 338 14.80 3.16 3.12
CA GLN A 338 15.11 4.44 3.77
C GLN A 338 16.01 4.25 5.01
N GLU A 339 15.75 3.22 5.83
CA GLU A 339 16.61 2.87 6.96
C GLU A 339 18.00 2.40 6.52
N GLN A 340 18.10 1.64 5.41
CA GLN A 340 19.41 1.20 4.90
C GLN A 340 20.21 2.37 4.37
N VAL A 341 19.61 3.27 3.60
CA VAL A 341 20.28 4.50 3.10
C VAL A 341 20.82 5.33 4.26
N ALA A 342 20.02 5.53 5.32
CA ALA A 342 20.46 6.28 6.50
C ALA A 342 21.63 5.64 7.29
N ARG A 343 21.87 4.33 7.13
CA ARG A 343 23.00 3.63 7.78
C ARG A 343 24.28 3.65 6.96
N TRP A 344 24.21 3.95 5.67
CA TRP A 344 25.34 3.93 4.74
C TRP A 344 25.84 5.33 4.39
N MET A 345 25.13 6.38 4.84
CA MET A 345 25.58 7.78 4.85
C MET A 345 26.18 8.11 6.23
#